data_99334a90af05cc7a7b8b8b22df90fac9
#
_entry.id   99334a90af05cc7a7b8b8b22df90fac9
#
_cell.length_a   1.000
_cell.length_b   1.000
_cell.length_c   1.000
_cell.angle_alpha   90.00
_cell.angle_beta   90.00
_cell.angle_gamma   90.00
#
_symmetry.space_group_name_H-M   'P 1'
#
loop_
_entity.id
_entity.type
_entity.pdbx_description
1 polymer ?
#
loop_
_entity_poly.entity_id
_entity_poly.type
_entity_poly.pdbx_seq_one_letter_code
_entity_poly.pdbx_strand_id
1 'polypeptide(L)'
;MLNISELIKNVSKEFISELTLSEDCSIDFDCREACYVIKKGELLSYGSNKFTQLLKPNDPIGVAETILGKSNDLKYRRHKKVDLYRLAGDPVRRKVNSAGPLTKSIIKYSLRRILQVSDDDKAPLLFEEKFLLKNEKETKLRKFEEGTWIFRSGFSNNRMYFLEKGSVQLFTKNNRELATLSMGASFGESTLIRGKKHNNSALAIENCLIRTIDEELIEKNLKNEDPLVQLILYLVLRRAEFMNSLRMADDFSKK
;
A
#
# COMPACT_ATOMS: atom_id res chain seq x y z
N MET A 1 -11.50 8.88 -4.49
CA MET A 1 -10.04 8.86 -4.24
C MET A 1 -9.73 9.16 -2.79
N LEU A 2 -8.74 8.44 -2.19
CA LEU A 2 -8.42 8.50 -0.77
C LEU A 2 -7.67 9.78 -0.39
N ASN A 3 -8.20 10.52 0.59
CA ASN A 3 -7.61 11.72 1.18
C ASN A 3 -7.51 11.55 2.70
N ILE A 4 -6.31 11.57 3.25
CA ILE A 4 -6.08 11.26 4.66
C ILE A 4 -6.80 12.21 5.63
N SER A 5 -6.86 13.50 5.34
CA SER A 5 -7.50 14.49 6.22
C SER A 5 -9.02 14.29 6.31
N GLU A 6 -9.65 13.85 5.21
CA GLU A 6 -11.07 13.51 5.17
C GLU A 6 -11.32 12.17 5.87
N LEU A 7 -10.45 11.18 5.59
CA LEU A 7 -10.57 9.85 6.17
C LEU A 7 -10.47 9.88 7.70
N ILE A 8 -9.48 10.59 8.26
CA ILE A 8 -9.32 10.71 9.72
C ILE A 8 -10.55 11.34 10.37
N LYS A 9 -11.15 12.34 9.73
CA LYS A 9 -12.37 13.01 10.26
C LYS A 9 -13.58 12.08 10.27
N ASN A 10 -13.66 11.16 9.33
CA ASN A 10 -14.78 10.24 9.15
C ASN A 10 -14.69 8.97 10.00
N VAL A 11 -13.50 8.66 10.54
CA VAL A 11 -13.33 7.50 11.44
C VAL A 11 -13.96 7.79 12.79
N SER A 12 -14.74 6.85 13.32
CA SER A 12 -15.32 6.94 14.65
C SER A 12 -14.26 7.16 15.73
N LYS A 13 -14.54 8.06 16.67
CA LYS A 13 -13.61 8.39 17.79
C LYS A 13 -13.30 7.20 18.70
N GLU A 14 -14.09 6.15 18.67
CA GLU A 14 -13.81 4.91 19.41
C GLU A 14 -12.65 4.10 18.83
N PHE A 15 -12.34 4.28 17.53
CA PHE A 15 -11.27 3.55 16.84
C PHE A 15 -9.96 4.34 16.75
N ILE A 16 -10.01 5.65 16.94
CA ILE A 16 -8.87 6.54 16.79
C ILE A 16 -8.71 7.44 18.03
N SER A 17 -7.50 7.52 18.55
CA SER A 17 -7.14 8.41 19.65
C SER A 17 -5.89 9.22 19.30
N GLU A 18 -5.68 10.32 19.99
CA GLU A 18 -4.48 11.14 19.85
C GLU A 18 -3.48 10.79 20.94
N LEU A 19 -2.20 10.74 20.57
CA LEU A 19 -1.09 10.51 21.45
C LEU A 19 0.00 11.56 21.20
N THR A 20 0.50 12.16 22.25
CA THR A 20 1.63 13.09 22.19
C THR A 20 2.84 12.48 22.88
N LEU A 21 3.96 12.48 22.17
CA LEU A 21 5.26 12.06 22.67
C LEU A 21 6.10 13.32 22.91
N SER A 22 6.47 13.59 24.17
CA SER A 22 7.10 14.87 24.58
C SER A 22 8.57 14.77 24.98
N GLU A 23 9.11 13.56 25.22
CA GLU A 23 10.47 13.35 25.69
C GLU A 23 11.40 12.81 24.60
N ASP A 24 12.67 13.15 24.66
CA ASP A 24 13.69 12.65 23.73
C ASP A 24 14.22 11.28 24.20
N CYS A 25 13.55 10.22 23.77
CA CYS A 25 13.93 8.83 24.05
C CYS A 25 13.62 7.94 22.84
N SER A 26 14.21 6.74 22.83
CA SER A 26 13.77 5.69 21.92
C SER A 26 12.38 5.21 22.31
N ILE A 27 11.58 4.88 21.30
CA ILE A 27 10.19 4.50 21.48
C ILE A 27 10.01 3.10 20.89
N ASP A 28 9.43 2.22 21.68
CA ASP A 28 8.94 0.93 21.22
C ASP A 28 7.41 1.00 21.03
N PHE A 29 6.97 0.86 19.80
CA PHE A 29 5.55 0.73 19.49
C PHE A 29 5.17 -0.74 19.49
N ASP A 30 4.24 -1.16 20.33
CA ASP A 30 3.63 -2.48 20.15
C ASP A 30 2.66 -2.47 18.96
N CYS A 31 3.22 -2.74 17.79
CA CYS A 31 2.48 -2.74 16.54
C CYS A 31 1.49 -3.91 16.42
N ARG A 32 1.48 -4.88 17.35
CA ARG A 32 0.42 -5.90 17.43
C ARG A 32 -0.87 -5.28 17.95
N GLU A 33 -0.75 -4.36 18.90
CA GLU A 33 -1.87 -3.75 19.61
C GLU A 33 -2.41 -2.49 18.92
N ALA A 34 -1.58 -1.79 18.13
CA ALA A 34 -2.01 -0.60 17.44
C ALA A 34 -1.09 -0.21 16.29
N CYS A 35 -1.62 0.43 15.28
CA CYS A 35 -0.83 1.21 14.33
C CYS A 35 -1.00 2.70 14.57
N TYR A 36 -0.05 3.47 14.04
CA TYR A 36 -0.01 4.91 14.29
C TYR A 36 0.17 5.68 12.97
N VAL A 37 -0.23 6.94 12.99
CA VAL A 37 -0.03 7.90 11.89
C VAL A 37 0.56 9.17 12.47
N ILE A 38 1.61 9.68 11.89
CA ILE A 38 2.18 10.95 12.33
C ILE A 38 1.21 12.08 11.97
N LYS A 39 0.71 12.78 13.01
CA LYS A 39 -0.12 13.96 12.89
C LYS A 39 0.75 15.20 12.70
N LYS A 40 1.80 15.33 13.53
CA LYS A 40 2.73 16.46 13.53
C LYS A 40 4.09 16.03 14.06
N GLY A 41 5.16 16.64 13.54
CA GLY A 41 6.53 16.30 13.91
C GLY A 41 7.13 15.24 12.99
N GLU A 42 8.28 14.70 13.38
CA GLU A 42 9.06 13.73 12.60
C GLU A 42 9.64 12.67 13.52
N LEU A 43 9.74 11.44 13.00
CA LEU A 43 10.35 10.31 13.69
C LEU A 43 11.43 9.68 12.82
N LEU A 44 12.55 9.34 13.41
CA LEU A 44 13.57 8.52 12.78
C LEU A 44 13.28 7.06 13.11
N SER A 45 13.01 6.22 12.10
CA SER A 45 12.94 4.77 12.28
C SER A 45 14.25 4.12 11.88
N TYR A 46 14.69 3.10 12.64
CA TYR A 46 15.90 2.35 12.36
C TYR A 46 15.75 0.89 12.78
N GLY A 47 16.39 -0.01 12.03
CA GLY A 47 16.38 -1.45 12.29
C GLY A 47 17.79 -1.99 12.50
N SER A 48 17.89 -3.28 12.81
CA SER A 48 19.16 -4.02 12.95
C SER A 48 20.03 -3.95 11.68
N ASN A 49 19.43 -3.77 10.52
CA ASN A 49 20.10 -3.71 9.21
C ASN A 49 20.64 -2.30 8.86
N LYS A 50 20.86 -1.43 9.83
CA LYS A 50 21.29 -0.02 9.65
C LYS A 50 20.34 0.83 8.80
N PHE A 51 19.15 0.36 8.58
CA PHE A 51 18.15 1.03 7.79
C PHE A 51 17.60 2.22 8.58
N THR A 52 17.79 3.43 8.08
CA THR A 52 17.37 4.65 8.76
C THR A 52 16.42 5.43 7.88
N GLN A 53 15.25 5.78 8.42
CA GLN A 53 14.20 6.45 7.69
C GLN A 53 13.60 7.59 8.49
N LEU A 54 13.46 8.75 7.86
CA LEU A 54 12.72 9.87 8.41
C LEU A 54 11.24 9.77 8.03
N LEU A 55 10.40 9.51 9.01
CA LEU A 55 8.94 9.51 8.88
C LEU A 55 8.41 10.93 9.14
N LYS A 56 7.46 11.36 8.31
CA LYS A 56 6.87 12.70 8.28
C LYS A 56 5.35 12.65 8.51
N PRO A 57 4.66 13.79 8.67
CA PRO A 57 3.21 13.81 8.78
C PRO A 57 2.53 13.01 7.66
N ASN A 58 1.53 12.23 8.05
CA ASN A 58 0.78 11.26 7.25
C ASN A 58 1.49 9.93 6.95
N ASP A 59 2.72 9.72 7.43
CA ASP A 59 3.37 8.42 7.29
C ASP A 59 2.89 7.46 8.40
N PRO A 60 2.63 6.19 8.02
CA PRO A 60 2.16 5.16 8.95
C PRO A 60 3.30 4.49 9.70
N ILE A 61 3.00 4.02 10.92
CA ILE A 61 3.86 3.19 11.75
C ILE A 61 3.10 1.90 12.06
N GLY A 62 3.69 0.76 11.75
CA GLY A 62 3.19 -0.55 12.18
C GLY A 62 1.89 -1.02 11.53
N VAL A 63 1.41 -0.41 10.44
CA VAL A 63 0.11 -0.78 9.85
C VAL A 63 0.07 -2.21 9.33
N ALA A 64 1.15 -2.70 8.71
CA ALA A 64 1.23 -4.07 8.21
C ALA A 64 1.28 -5.07 9.37
N GLU A 65 2.07 -4.76 10.37
CA GLU A 65 2.26 -5.56 11.58
C GLU A 65 0.95 -5.67 12.38
N THR A 66 0.23 -4.56 12.53
CA THR A 66 -1.08 -4.53 13.22
C THR A 66 -2.11 -5.40 12.52
N ILE A 67 -2.21 -5.33 11.19
CA ILE A 67 -3.15 -6.16 10.41
C ILE A 67 -2.82 -7.65 10.58
N LEU A 68 -1.54 -8.01 10.63
CA LEU A 68 -1.07 -9.39 10.73
C LEU A 68 -0.93 -9.89 12.18
N GLY A 69 -1.11 -9.04 13.19
CA GLY A 69 -0.90 -9.38 14.59
C GLY A 69 0.56 -9.72 14.91
N LYS A 70 1.53 -9.10 14.21
CA LYS A 70 2.97 -9.35 14.38
C LYS A 70 3.65 -8.18 15.09
N SER A 71 4.77 -8.47 15.76
CA SER A 71 5.66 -7.44 16.31
C SER A 71 6.43 -6.74 15.18
N ASN A 72 6.95 -5.56 15.47
CA ASN A 72 7.85 -4.81 14.61
C ASN A 72 9.23 -4.75 15.26
N ASP A 73 10.27 -5.07 14.51
CA ASP A 73 11.67 -5.00 14.96
C ASP A 73 12.29 -3.61 14.79
N LEU A 74 11.52 -2.66 14.26
CA LEU A 74 11.97 -1.28 14.06
C LEU A 74 11.91 -0.51 15.37
N LYS A 75 12.97 0.23 15.64
CA LYS A 75 13.04 1.21 16.72
C LYS A 75 12.82 2.61 16.18
N TYR A 76 12.35 3.50 17.04
CA TYR A 76 12.00 4.86 16.64
C TYR A 76 12.65 5.86 17.58
N ARG A 77 13.16 6.96 17.03
CA ARG A 77 13.73 8.06 17.79
C ARG A 77 13.14 9.39 17.32
N ARG A 78 12.90 10.29 18.24
CA ARG A 78 12.48 11.66 17.96
C ARG A 78 13.47 12.66 18.53
N HIS A 79 13.49 13.86 17.98
CA HIS A 79 14.25 15.01 18.50
C HIS A 79 13.36 16.09 19.12
N LYS A 80 12.08 16.08 18.78
CA LYS A 80 11.10 17.09 19.22
C LYS A 80 9.76 16.41 19.50
N LYS A 81 8.83 17.16 20.08
CA LYS A 81 7.45 16.72 20.26
C LYS A 81 6.87 16.15 18.98
N VAL A 82 6.24 15.00 19.08
CA VAL A 82 5.54 14.32 17.99
C VAL A 82 4.12 14.02 18.41
N ASP A 83 3.16 14.45 17.62
CA ASP A 83 1.76 14.13 17.80
C ASP A 83 1.38 13.01 16.82
N LEU A 84 0.68 12.01 17.30
CA LEU A 84 0.28 10.81 16.56
C LEU A 84 -1.23 10.59 16.66
N TYR A 85 -1.80 9.99 15.63
CA TYR A 85 -3.05 9.25 15.75
C TYR A 85 -2.72 7.79 16.04
N ARG A 86 -3.41 7.19 17.01
CA ARG A 86 -3.34 5.77 17.36
C ARG A 86 -4.63 5.08 16.93
N LEU A 87 -4.50 4.00 16.18
CA LEU A 87 -5.59 3.14 15.72
C LEU A 87 -5.48 1.78 16.41
N ALA A 88 -6.50 1.38 17.16
CA ALA A 88 -6.49 0.14 17.91
C ALA A 88 -6.49 -1.09 16.98
N GLY A 89 -5.68 -2.09 17.30
CA GLY A 89 -5.40 -3.24 16.43
C GLY A 89 -6.60 -4.14 16.20
N ASP A 90 -7.39 -4.47 17.26
CA ASP A 90 -8.54 -5.35 17.11
C ASP A 90 -9.62 -4.80 16.18
N PRO A 91 -10.06 -3.52 16.31
CA PRO A 91 -10.93 -2.91 15.30
C PRO A 91 -10.35 -2.94 13.89
N VAL A 92 -9.06 -2.62 13.74
CA VAL A 92 -8.37 -2.66 12.46
C VAL A 92 -8.48 -4.04 11.82
N ARG A 93 -8.11 -5.10 12.54
CA ARG A 93 -8.17 -6.49 12.05
C ARG A 93 -9.61 -6.90 11.69
N ARG A 94 -10.58 -6.64 12.57
CA ARG A 94 -11.99 -6.98 12.31
C ARG A 94 -12.52 -6.29 11.06
N LYS A 95 -12.30 -4.99 10.94
CA LYS A 95 -12.80 -4.20 9.81
C LYS A 95 -12.12 -4.58 8.49
N VAL A 96 -10.81 -4.82 8.47
CA VAL A 96 -10.10 -5.34 7.29
C VAL A 96 -10.64 -6.71 6.88
N ASN A 97 -10.93 -7.59 7.84
CA ASN A 97 -11.51 -8.91 7.56
C ASN A 97 -12.94 -8.84 7.02
N SER A 98 -13.71 -7.80 7.31
CA SER A 98 -15.06 -7.57 6.78
C SER A 98 -15.10 -6.69 5.53
N ALA A 99 -13.97 -6.14 5.09
CA ALA A 99 -13.88 -5.29 3.91
C ALA A 99 -14.35 -5.99 2.63
N GLY A 100 -14.73 -5.22 1.65
CA GLY A 100 -15.13 -5.72 0.33
C GLY A 100 -13.99 -6.41 -0.43
N PRO A 101 -14.33 -7.25 -1.41
CA PRO A 101 -13.35 -8.05 -2.15
C PRO A 101 -12.22 -7.23 -2.78
N LEU A 102 -12.51 -6.13 -3.44
CA LEU A 102 -11.50 -5.27 -4.06
C LEU A 102 -10.50 -4.73 -3.02
N THR A 103 -11.03 -4.16 -1.93
CA THR A 103 -10.21 -3.55 -0.88
C THR A 103 -9.32 -4.59 -0.20
N LYS A 104 -9.86 -5.77 0.10
CA LYS A 104 -9.06 -6.89 0.63
C LYS A 104 -7.93 -7.29 -0.30
N SER A 105 -8.19 -7.37 -1.62
CA SER A 105 -7.15 -7.68 -2.61
C SER A 105 -6.02 -6.68 -2.54
N ILE A 106 -6.35 -5.40 -2.60
CA ILE A 106 -5.35 -4.34 -2.60
C ILE A 106 -4.51 -4.38 -1.32
N ILE A 107 -5.16 -4.53 -0.16
CA ILE A 107 -4.47 -4.65 1.13
C ILE A 107 -3.54 -5.86 1.12
N LYS A 108 -4.03 -7.05 0.74
CA LYS A 108 -3.25 -8.29 0.73
C LYS A 108 -2.01 -8.20 -0.16
N TYR A 109 -2.16 -7.70 -1.38
CA TYR A 109 -1.02 -7.49 -2.30
C TYR A 109 -0.01 -6.51 -1.75
N SER A 110 -0.49 -5.39 -1.22
CA SER A 110 0.39 -4.38 -0.65
C SER A 110 1.14 -4.92 0.57
N LEU A 111 0.51 -5.73 1.42
CA LEU A 111 1.16 -6.39 2.55
C LEU A 111 2.26 -7.37 2.10
N ARG A 112 2.01 -8.19 1.07
CA ARG A 112 3.05 -9.09 0.51
C ARG A 112 4.26 -8.30 0.03
N ARG A 113 4.04 -7.19 -0.67
CA ARG A 113 5.11 -6.30 -1.13
C ARG A 113 5.86 -5.61 0.01
N ILE A 114 5.16 -5.18 1.06
CA ILE A 114 5.78 -4.59 2.26
C ILE A 114 6.68 -5.62 2.94
N LEU A 115 6.21 -6.86 3.09
CA LEU A 115 6.89 -7.92 3.84
C LEU A 115 7.89 -8.73 3.00
N GLN A 116 8.02 -8.46 1.70
CA GLN A 116 8.90 -9.19 0.78
C GLN A 116 8.62 -10.70 0.74
N VAL A 117 7.38 -11.10 0.90
CA VAL A 117 7.00 -12.52 0.74
C VAL A 117 7.16 -12.90 -0.73
N SER A 118 8.00 -13.91 -1.01
CA SER A 118 8.24 -14.41 -2.36
C SER A 118 6.96 -14.98 -2.98
N ASP A 119 6.85 -14.92 -4.31
CA ASP A 119 5.68 -15.42 -5.06
C ASP A 119 5.55 -16.96 -5.07
N ASP A 120 6.47 -17.69 -4.43
CA ASP A 120 6.43 -19.16 -4.39
C ASP A 120 5.25 -19.72 -3.57
N ASP A 121 4.64 -18.94 -2.71
CA ASP A 121 3.37 -19.24 -2.07
C ASP A 121 2.18 -18.91 -3.01
N LYS A 122 2.07 -19.70 -4.06
CA LYS A 122 0.98 -19.64 -5.06
C LYS A 122 -0.38 -20.13 -4.51
N ALA A 123 -0.85 -19.54 -3.41
CA ALA A 123 -2.27 -19.65 -3.14
C ALA A 123 -3.01 -18.78 -4.17
N PRO A 124 -3.82 -19.36 -5.08
CA PRO A 124 -4.60 -18.58 -6.02
C PRO A 124 -5.44 -17.58 -5.22
N LEU A 125 -5.49 -16.34 -5.69
CA LEU A 125 -6.25 -15.30 -5.02
C LEU A 125 -7.74 -15.49 -5.34
N LEU A 126 -8.30 -16.58 -4.84
CA LEU A 126 -9.71 -16.99 -5.02
C LEU A 126 -10.71 -15.84 -4.89
N PHE A 127 -10.31 -14.82 -4.16
CA PHE A 127 -11.18 -13.72 -3.87
C PHE A 127 -11.10 -12.58 -4.90
N GLU A 128 -9.98 -12.41 -5.60
CA GLU A 128 -9.88 -11.52 -6.76
C GLU A 128 -10.64 -12.08 -7.94
N GLU A 129 -10.56 -13.39 -8.16
CA GLU A 129 -11.42 -14.06 -9.14
C GLU A 129 -12.89 -13.77 -8.87
N LYS A 130 -13.35 -13.89 -7.61
CA LYS A 130 -14.73 -13.56 -7.23
C LYS A 130 -15.09 -12.10 -7.53
N PHE A 131 -14.17 -11.15 -7.29
CA PHE A 131 -14.40 -9.76 -7.63
C PHE A 131 -14.46 -9.57 -9.14
N LEU A 132 -13.52 -10.13 -9.89
CA LEU A 132 -13.46 -10.02 -11.34
C LEU A 132 -14.67 -10.66 -12.01
N LEU A 133 -15.08 -11.86 -11.60
CA LEU A 133 -16.27 -12.53 -12.11
C LEU A 133 -17.55 -11.73 -11.85
N LYS A 134 -17.70 -11.18 -10.64
CA LYS A 134 -18.86 -10.35 -10.29
C LYS A 134 -18.96 -9.06 -11.10
N ASN A 135 -17.81 -8.50 -11.49
CA ASN A 135 -17.71 -7.22 -12.19
C ASN A 135 -17.18 -7.38 -13.63
N GLU A 136 -17.35 -8.53 -14.25
CA GLU A 136 -16.80 -8.84 -15.56
C GLU A 136 -17.22 -7.82 -16.62
N LYS A 137 -18.49 -7.39 -16.58
CA LYS A 137 -19.04 -6.39 -17.52
C LYS A 137 -18.52 -4.97 -17.29
N GLU A 138 -18.07 -4.66 -16.07
CA GLU A 138 -17.56 -3.34 -15.69
C GLU A 138 -16.03 -3.26 -15.83
N THR A 139 -15.35 -4.39 -16.04
CA THR A 139 -13.90 -4.48 -16.26
C THR A 139 -13.60 -4.73 -17.74
N LYS A 140 -12.45 -4.25 -18.23
CA LYS A 140 -12.09 -4.38 -19.64
C LYS A 140 -10.83 -5.22 -19.79
N LEU A 141 -10.92 -6.31 -20.55
CA LEU A 141 -9.77 -7.11 -20.93
C LEU A 141 -9.04 -6.45 -22.11
N ARG A 142 -7.75 -6.20 -21.95
CA ARG A 142 -6.88 -5.60 -22.96
C ARG A 142 -5.71 -6.51 -23.27
N LYS A 143 -5.31 -6.54 -24.55
CA LYS A 143 -4.09 -7.18 -25.03
C LYS A 143 -2.98 -6.14 -25.12
N PHE A 144 -1.80 -6.50 -24.67
CA PHE A 144 -0.59 -5.71 -24.84
C PHE A 144 0.47 -6.63 -25.46
N GLU A 145 1.04 -6.19 -26.56
CA GLU A 145 2.15 -6.90 -27.21
C GLU A 145 3.43 -6.72 -26.41
N GLU A 146 4.34 -7.68 -26.52
CA GLU A 146 5.69 -7.58 -25.97
C GLU A 146 6.35 -6.26 -26.37
N GLY A 147 7.05 -5.61 -25.44
CA GLY A 147 7.68 -4.31 -25.61
C GLY A 147 6.76 -3.10 -25.50
N THR A 148 5.46 -3.31 -25.25
CA THR A 148 4.48 -2.22 -25.13
C THR A 148 4.42 -1.68 -23.70
N TRP A 149 4.50 -0.34 -23.55
CA TRP A 149 4.27 0.33 -22.27
C TRP A 149 2.78 0.34 -21.91
N ILE A 150 2.44 -0.25 -20.79
CA ILE A 150 1.08 -0.22 -20.23
C ILE A 150 0.78 1.18 -19.69
N PHE A 151 1.74 1.74 -18.95
CA PHE A 151 1.78 3.15 -18.53
C PHE A 151 3.22 3.56 -18.20
N ARG A 152 3.45 4.88 -18.15
CA ARG A 152 4.73 5.47 -17.74
C ARG A 152 4.60 6.25 -16.43
N SER A 153 5.69 6.35 -15.69
CA SER A 153 5.79 7.20 -14.49
C SER A 153 5.39 8.64 -14.82
N GLY A 154 4.65 9.25 -13.92
CA GLY A 154 4.10 10.59 -14.11
C GLY A 154 2.77 10.64 -14.88
N PHE A 155 2.32 9.52 -15.45
CA PHE A 155 1.04 9.44 -16.13
C PHE A 155 -0.11 9.44 -15.12
N SER A 156 -1.18 10.15 -15.44
CA SER A 156 -2.36 10.30 -14.61
C SER A 156 -3.51 9.51 -15.21
N ASN A 157 -3.55 8.21 -14.94
CA ASN A 157 -4.77 7.43 -15.14
C ASN A 157 -5.10 6.72 -13.83
N ASN A 158 -6.28 6.90 -13.32
CA ASN A 158 -6.72 6.34 -12.05
C ASN A 158 -7.27 4.91 -12.28
N ARG A 159 -6.40 4.02 -12.71
CA ARG A 159 -6.72 2.63 -13.05
C ARG A 159 -5.87 1.66 -12.26
N MET A 160 -6.48 0.54 -11.94
CA MET A 160 -5.76 -0.65 -11.51
C MET A 160 -5.73 -1.68 -12.64
N TYR A 161 -4.73 -2.52 -12.59
CA TYR A 161 -4.46 -3.54 -13.58
C TYR A 161 -4.33 -4.89 -12.89
N PHE A 162 -4.90 -5.91 -13.51
CA PHE A 162 -4.77 -7.30 -13.08
C PHE A 162 -4.21 -8.12 -14.25
N LEU A 163 -3.09 -8.80 -14.02
CA LEU A 163 -2.40 -9.58 -15.05
C LEU A 163 -2.99 -10.99 -15.13
N GLU A 164 -3.78 -11.25 -16.18
CA GLU A 164 -4.39 -12.56 -16.41
C GLU A 164 -3.44 -13.52 -17.15
N LYS A 165 -2.54 -13.00 -17.99
CA LYS A 165 -1.54 -13.80 -18.73
C LYS A 165 -0.33 -12.95 -19.09
N GLY A 166 0.84 -13.58 -19.18
CA GLY A 166 2.12 -12.95 -19.55
C GLY A 166 2.88 -12.42 -18.34
N SER A 167 3.86 -11.56 -18.60
CA SER A 167 4.75 -10.98 -17.60
C SER A 167 4.92 -9.48 -17.82
N VAL A 168 4.96 -8.71 -16.74
CA VAL A 168 5.10 -7.26 -16.75
C VAL A 168 6.30 -6.85 -15.91
N GLN A 169 7.20 -6.05 -16.49
CA GLN A 169 8.33 -5.45 -15.78
C GLN A 169 7.95 -4.06 -15.27
N LEU A 170 8.13 -3.83 -13.97
CA LEU A 170 8.01 -2.50 -13.37
C LEU A 170 9.36 -1.80 -13.37
N PHE A 171 9.34 -0.51 -13.69
CA PHE A 171 10.51 0.36 -13.65
C PHE A 171 10.27 1.56 -12.74
N THR A 172 11.33 1.99 -12.07
CA THR A 172 11.35 3.25 -11.34
C THR A 172 11.26 4.45 -12.28
N LYS A 173 11.05 5.65 -11.72
CA LYS A 173 11.09 6.91 -12.49
C LYS A 173 12.40 7.10 -13.28
N ASN A 174 13.51 6.51 -12.80
CA ASN A 174 14.84 6.60 -13.43
C ASN A 174 15.15 5.39 -14.33
N ASN A 175 14.14 4.71 -14.84
CA ASN A 175 14.24 3.52 -15.70
C ASN A 175 15.06 2.36 -15.11
N ARG A 176 15.10 2.21 -13.79
CA ARG A 176 15.68 1.02 -13.15
C ARG A 176 14.60 -0.02 -12.94
N GLU A 177 14.94 -1.25 -13.15
CA GLU A 177 14.06 -2.39 -12.87
C GLU A 177 13.71 -2.43 -11.37
N LEU A 178 12.44 -2.58 -11.08
CA LEU A 178 11.90 -2.63 -9.72
C LEU A 178 11.41 -4.03 -9.34
N ALA A 179 10.64 -4.65 -10.22
CA ALA A 179 10.08 -5.98 -10.02
C ALA A 179 9.52 -6.54 -11.35
N THR A 180 9.55 -7.85 -11.50
CA THR A 180 8.79 -8.57 -12.52
C THR A 180 7.52 -9.11 -11.91
N LEU A 181 6.40 -8.86 -12.57
CA LEU A 181 5.07 -9.31 -12.17
C LEU A 181 4.66 -10.48 -13.06
N SER A 182 4.18 -11.55 -12.44
CA SER A 182 3.64 -12.74 -13.12
C SER A 182 2.12 -12.75 -13.12
N MET A 183 1.52 -13.70 -13.81
CA MET A 183 0.08 -13.96 -13.83
C MET A 183 -0.50 -13.98 -12.40
N GLY A 184 -1.64 -13.33 -12.20
CA GLY A 184 -2.30 -13.17 -10.90
C GLY A 184 -1.89 -11.91 -10.14
N ALA A 185 -0.87 -11.16 -10.60
CA ALA A 185 -0.47 -9.91 -9.97
C ALA A 185 -1.42 -8.75 -10.29
N SER A 186 -1.59 -7.84 -9.31
CA SER A 186 -2.24 -6.55 -9.55
C SER A 186 -1.24 -5.39 -9.38
N PHE A 187 -1.45 -4.31 -10.09
CA PHE A 187 -0.58 -3.14 -10.06
C PHE A 187 -1.34 -1.86 -10.45
N GLY A 188 -0.72 -0.69 -10.26
CA GLY A 188 -1.32 0.62 -10.51
C GLY A 188 -2.07 1.22 -9.32
N GLU A 189 -2.11 0.54 -8.18
CA GLU A 189 -2.82 0.93 -6.96
C GLU A 189 -2.35 2.25 -6.34
N SER A 190 -1.16 2.72 -6.67
CA SER A 190 -0.62 3.99 -6.14
C SER A 190 -1.48 5.20 -6.52
N THR A 191 -2.21 5.13 -7.63
CA THR A 191 -3.11 6.20 -8.09
C THR A 191 -4.42 6.31 -7.32
N LEU A 192 -4.71 5.36 -6.41
CA LEU A 192 -5.88 5.43 -5.53
C LEU A 192 -5.77 6.56 -4.49
N ILE A 193 -4.57 7.02 -4.20
CA ILE A 193 -4.34 8.19 -3.36
C ILE A 193 -4.60 9.45 -4.18
N ARG A 194 -5.49 10.31 -3.68
CA ARG A 194 -5.91 11.54 -4.38
C ARG A 194 -4.72 12.40 -4.81
N GLY A 195 -4.69 12.78 -6.07
CA GLY A 195 -3.63 13.62 -6.65
C GLY A 195 -2.32 12.90 -6.94
N LYS A 196 -2.26 11.58 -6.73
CA LYS A 196 -1.09 10.77 -7.09
C LYS A 196 -1.13 10.39 -8.57
N LYS A 197 0.06 10.39 -9.15
CA LYS A 197 0.36 9.85 -10.47
C LYS A 197 1.05 8.51 -10.30
N HIS A 198 1.15 7.72 -11.38
CA HIS A 198 1.99 6.53 -11.34
C HIS A 198 3.43 6.90 -10.98
N ASN A 199 3.94 6.34 -9.88
CA ASN A 199 5.32 6.52 -9.45
C ASN A 199 6.31 5.69 -10.27
N ASN A 200 5.82 4.61 -10.87
CA ASN A 200 6.57 3.62 -11.63
C ASN A 200 6.05 3.56 -13.07
N SER A 201 6.84 2.97 -13.97
CA SER A 201 6.39 2.59 -15.30
C SER A 201 6.16 1.08 -15.36
N ALA A 202 5.26 0.62 -16.22
CA ALA A 202 4.96 -0.79 -16.44
C ALA A 202 5.09 -1.14 -17.93
N LEU A 203 5.92 -2.15 -18.23
CA LEU A 203 6.22 -2.63 -19.58
C LEU A 203 5.78 -4.10 -19.71
N ALA A 204 5.06 -4.45 -20.74
CA ALA A 204 4.80 -5.83 -21.11
C ALA A 204 6.11 -6.44 -21.67
N ILE A 205 6.65 -7.45 -20.98
CA ILE A 205 7.87 -8.16 -21.42
C ILE A 205 7.56 -9.49 -22.13
N GLU A 206 6.29 -9.80 -22.25
CA GLU A 206 5.67 -10.85 -23.05
C GLU A 206 4.34 -10.35 -23.57
N ASN A 207 3.69 -11.10 -24.47
CA ASN A 207 2.30 -10.82 -24.85
C ASN A 207 1.38 -11.01 -23.67
N CYS A 208 0.78 -9.92 -23.18
CA CYS A 208 -0.02 -9.88 -21.96
C CYS A 208 -1.53 -9.78 -22.25
N LEU A 209 -2.30 -10.47 -21.39
CA LEU A 209 -3.72 -10.19 -21.20
C LEU A 209 -3.89 -9.51 -19.85
N ILE A 210 -4.39 -8.28 -19.86
CA ILE A 210 -4.50 -7.44 -18.67
C ILE A 210 -5.94 -6.94 -18.54
N ARG A 211 -6.55 -7.23 -17.40
CA ARG A 211 -7.84 -6.69 -17.04
C ARG A 211 -7.67 -5.33 -16.39
N THR A 212 -8.35 -4.32 -16.89
CA THR A 212 -8.33 -2.97 -16.34
C THR A 212 -9.56 -2.71 -15.50
N ILE A 213 -9.35 -2.11 -14.34
CA ILE A 213 -10.38 -1.67 -13.39
C ILE A 213 -10.35 -0.15 -13.41
N ASP A 214 -11.38 0.46 -14.01
CA ASP A 214 -11.45 1.91 -14.17
C ASP A 214 -11.82 2.61 -12.84
N GLU A 215 -11.50 3.91 -12.77
CA GLU A 215 -11.69 4.76 -11.57
C GLU A 215 -13.11 4.69 -11.01
N GLU A 216 -14.13 4.72 -11.88
CA GLU A 216 -15.54 4.69 -11.47
C GLU A 216 -15.89 3.44 -10.65
N LEU A 217 -15.43 2.26 -11.11
CA LEU A 217 -15.65 1.01 -10.39
C LEU A 217 -14.88 0.96 -9.07
N ILE A 218 -13.66 1.50 -9.06
CA ILE A 218 -12.84 1.61 -7.85
C ILE A 218 -13.55 2.53 -6.84
N GLU A 219 -13.95 3.73 -7.25
CA GLU A 219 -14.61 4.68 -6.36
C GLU A 219 -15.94 4.15 -5.82
N LYS A 220 -16.74 3.49 -6.66
CA LYS A 220 -17.99 2.84 -6.26
C LYS A 220 -17.74 1.82 -5.13
N ASN A 221 -16.70 0.99 -5.25
CA ASN A 221 -16.36 0.02 -4.21
C ASN A 221 -15.83 0.70 -2.95
N LEU A 222 -14.90 1.67 -3.09
CA LEU A 222 -14.30 2.35 -1.93
C LEU A 222 -15.29 3.19 -1.15
N LYS A 223 -16.24 3.86 -1.80
CA LYS A 223 -17.29 4.66 -1.12
C LYS A 223 -18.20 3.83 -0.21
N ASN A 224 -18.34 2.55 -0.50
CA ASN A 224 -19.15 1.62 0.29
C ASN A 224 -18.39 0.99 1.46
N GLU A 225 -17.08 1.24 1.57
CA GLU A 225 -16.27 0.73 2.67
C GLU A 225 -16.44 1.57 3.94
N ASP A 226 -16.28 0.90 5.08
CA ASP A 226 -16.19 1.57 6.38
C ASP A 226 -15.05 2.62 6.37
N PRO A 227 -15.22 3.82 6.93
CA PRO A 227 -14.18 4.85 6.97
C PRO A 227 -12.85 4.39 7.56
N LEU A 228 -12.86 3.50 8.55
CA LEU A 228 -11.64 2.92 9.11
C LEU A 228 -10.93 2.04 8.06
N VAL A 229 -11.67 1.26 7.29
CA VAL A 229 -11.12 0.43 6.20
C VAL A 229 -10.48 1.30 5.12
N GLN A 230 -11.15 2.39 4.73
CA GLN A 230 -10.59 3.34 3.76
C GLN A 230 -9.29 3.98 4.29
N LEU A 231 -9.24 4.35 5.57
CA LEU A 231 -8.03 4.88 6.19
C LEU A 231 -6.92 3.84 6.22
N ILE A 232 -7.22 2.60 6.62
CA ILE A 232 -6.22 1.51 6.64
C ILE A 232 -5.69 1.24 5.23
N LEU A 233 -6.55 1.21 4.21
CA LEU A 233 -6.12 1.06 2.82
C LEU A 233 -5.15 2.18 2.43
N TYR A 234 -5.47 3.44 2.75
CA TYR A 234 -4.56 4.57 2.51
C TYR A 234 -3.19 4.35 3.16
N LEU A 235 -3.18 3.95 4.44
CA LEU A 235 -1.94 3.77 5.21
C LEU A 235 -1.09 2.61 4.67
N VAL A 236 -1.73 1.52 4.25
CA VAL A 236 -1.05 0.38 3.61
C VAL A 236 -0.42 0.79 2.29
N LEU A 237 -1.14 1.54 1.45
CA LEU A 237 -0.61 2.06 0.18
C LEU A 237 0.57 3.01 0.41
N ARG A 238 0.48 3.91 1.39
CA ARG A 238 1.59 4.80 1.78
C ARG A 238 2.80 4.01 2.25
N ARG A 239 2.60 2.97 3.05
CA ARG A 239 3.70 2.10 3.52
C ARG A 239 4.36 1.34 2.36
N ALA A 240 3.56 0.84 1.41
CA ALA A 240 4.08 0.15 0.22
C ALA A 240 4.91 1.08 -0.69
N GLU A 241 4.43 2.30 -0.95
CA GLU A 241 5.20 3.33 -1.69
C GLU A 241 6.55 3.59 -1.03
N PHE A 242 6.53 3.70 0.27
CA PHE A 242 7.68 3.96 1.07
C PHE A 242 8.71 2.83 0.99
N MET A 243 8.28 1.57 1.16
CA MET A 243 9.17 0.40 1.00
C MET A 243 9.80 0.32 -0.39
N ASN A 244 9.06 0.68 -1.43
CA ASN A 244 9.61 0.77 -2.79
C ASN A 244 10.73 1.82 -2.89
N SER A 245 10.56 2.99 -2.26
CA SER A 245 11.58 4.05 -2.26
C SER A 245 12.86 3.63 -1.54
N LEU A 246 12.72 2.82 -0.50
CA LEU A 246 13.85 2.31 0.26
C LEU A 246 14.66 1.28 -0.53
N ARG A 247 14.00 0.34 -1.20
CA ARG A 247 14.68 -0.65 -2.07
C ARG A 247 15.53 0.02 -3.14
N MET A 248 15.06 1.15 -3.64
CA MET A 248 15.83 1.95 -4.60
C MET A 248 17.08 2.58 -3.98
N ALA A 249 17.06 2.93 -2.69
CA ALA A 249 18.19 3.52 -1.99
C ALA A 249 19.26 2.46 -1.65
N ASP A 250 18.87 1.23 -1.30
CA ASP A 250 19.81 0.13 -0.99
C ASP A 250 20.67 -0.28 -2.18
N ASP A 251 20.14 -0.21 -3.40
CA ASP A 251 20.90 -0.49 -4.62
C ASP A 251 21.99 0.55 -4.91
N PHE A 252 21.91 1.75 -4.30
CA PHE A 252 22.97 2.75 -4.38
C PHE A 252 24.15 2.49 -3.44
N SER A 253 23.92 1.77 -2.34
CA SER A 253 24.96 1.50 -1.33
C SER A 253 25.80 0.27 -1.65
N LYS A 254 25.42 -0.54 -2.66
CA LYS A 254 26.11 -1.76 -3.07
C LYS A 254 27.01 -1.57 -4.32
N LYS A 255 27.11 -0.36 -4.82
CA LYS A 255 28.06 0.05 -5.84
C LYS A 255 29.12 0.98 -5.24
#